data_bbf13a4a56725866be53b3f48173e34c
#
_entry.id   bbf13a4a56725866be53b3f48173e34c
#
_cell.length_a   1.000
_cell.length_b   1.000
_cell.length_c   1.000
_cell.angle_alpha   90.00
_cell.angle_beta   90.00
_cell.angle_gamma   90.00
#
_symmetry.space_group_name_H-M   'P 1'
#
loop_
_entity.id
_entity.type
_entity.pdbx_description
1 polymer ?
#
loop_
_entity_poly.entity_id
_entity_poly.type
_entity_poly.pdbx_seq_one_letter_code
_entity_poly.pdbx_strand_id
1 'polypeptide(L)'
;MFRKQLLYLTSDTLCAYDWRHGALGPGQAFPASAAGLDGFAAWLEDPQAQRLDVPAYLLTDLIEEDFQHQLLPHVRGKAGRALLERRKLQLHRDTPYRGSALLGRESTGRHDDQVLFFALTNPTLLQPWTEALEHLRIPVAGIYSTSLLSIALVKKLALTHEHLRSE
;
A
#
# COMPACT_ATOMS: atom_id res chain seq x y z
N MET A 1 23.22 -3.26 4.08
CA MET A 1 22.32 -4.30 4.65
C MET A 1 20.91 -3.70 4.73
N PHE A 2 19.93 -4.25 4.00
CA PHE A 2 18.61 -3.60 3.90
C PHE A 2 17.76 -3.92 5.13
N ARG A 3 17.48 -2.89 5.92
CA ARG A 3 16.48 -2.90 6.99
C ARG A 3 15.18 -2.28 6.47
N LYS A 4 14.05 -2.74 6.95
CA LYS A 4 12.72 -2.20 6.64
C LYS A 4 11.86 -2.26 7.90
N GLN A 5 10.92 -1.35 7.99
CA GLN A 5 9.81 -1.44 8.92
C GLN A 5 8.59 -1.89 8.14
N LEU A 6 7.90 -2.91 8.61
CA LEU A 6 6.65 -3.39 8.02
C LEU A 6 5.53 -3.07 9.00
N LEU A 7 4.58 -2.27 8.54
CA LEU A 7 3.46 -1.77 9.32
C LEU A 7 2.18 -2.35 8.72
N TYR A 8 1.44 -3.13 9.50
CA TYR A 8 0.18 -3.72 9.11
C TYR A 8 -0.96 -3.04 9.86
N LEU A 9 -1.82 -2.34 9.13
CA LEU A 9 -2.90 -1.52 9.65
C LEU A 9 -4.25 -2.17 9.37
N THR A 10 -5.01 -2.41 10.42
CA THR A 10 -6.45 -2.72 10.41
C THR A 10 -7.25 -1.54 10.93
N SER A 11 -8.58 -1.64 10.96
CA SER A 11 -9.45 -0.59 11.52
C SER A 11 -9.17 -0.28 13.00
N ASP A 12 -8.67 -1.25 13.76
CA ASP A 12 -8.54 -1.16 15.22
C ASP A 12 -7.10 -1.11 15.72
N THR A 13 -6.13 -1.52 14.89
CA THR A 13 -4.77 -1.79 15.36
C THR A 13 -3.74 -1.59 14.25
N LEU A 14 -2.60 -0.99 14.61
CA LEU A 14 -1.37 -1.05 13.83
C LEU A 14 -0.43 -2.08 14.44
N CYS A 15 0.00 -3.07 13.66
CA CYS A 15 1.08 -3.99 14.04
C CYS A 15 2.37 -3.59 13.32
N ALA A 16 3.43 -3.34 14.09
CA ALA A 16 4.72 -2.93 13.56
C ALA A 16 5.77 -4.02 13.75
N TYR A 17 6.61 -4.21 12.73
CA TYR A 17 7.64 -5.23 12.67
C TYR A 17 8.95 -4.65 12.12
N ASP A 18 10.07 -5.04 12.71
CA ASP A 18 11.38 -4.84 12.10
C ASP A 18 11.70 -5.99 11.14
N TRP A 19 12.03 -5.66 9.89
CA TRP A 19 12.60 -6.61 8.95
C TRP A 19 14.11 -6.46 8.91
N ARG A 20 14.80 -7.52 9.29
CA ARG A 20 16.28 -7.56 9.30
C ARG A 20 16.76 -8.92 8.81
N HIS A 21 17.81 -8.95 8.00
CA HIS A 21 18.46 -10.19 7.55
C HIS A 21 17.54 -11.20 6.86
N GLY A 22 16.50 -10.72 6.17
CA GLY A 22 15.55 -11.61 5.49
C GLY A 22 14.45 -12.18 6.38
N ALA A 23 14.36 -11.77 7.65
CA ALA A 23 13.37 -12.24 8.61
C ALA A 23 12.58 -11.09 9.26
N LEU A 24 11.34 -11.39 9.62
CA LEU A 24 10.51 -10.54 10.48
C LEU A 24 10.92 -10.75 11.94
N GLY A 25 11.17 -9.65 12.65
CA GLY A 25 11.29 -9.62 14.10
C GLY A 25 9.93 -9.79 14.80
N PRO A 26 9.92 -9.76 16.13
CA PRO A 26 8.66 -9.79 16.89
C PRO A 26 7.82 -8.56 16.56
N GLY A 27 6.51 -8.78 16.40
CA GLY A 27 5.54 -7.71 16.16
C GLY A 27 5.15 -7.00 17.46
N GLN A 28 4.89 -5.70 17.34
CA GLN A 28 4.28 -4.91 18.40
C GLN A 28 2.98 -4.30 17.89
N ALA A 29 1.90 -4.44 18.67
CA ALA A 29 0.59 -3.94 18.34
C ALA A 29 0.30 -2.63 19.07
N PHE A 30 -0.30 -1.68 18.34
CA PHE A 30 -0.71 -0.37 18.84
C PHE A 30 -2.20 -0.18 18.49
N PRO A 31 -3.09 0.01 19.49
CA PRO A 31 -4.51 0.24 19.21
C PRO A 31 -4.71 1.56 18.46
N ALA A 32 -5.75 1.65 17.64
CA ALA A 32 -6.14 2.86 16.90
C ALA A 32 -6.74 3.91 17.87
N SER A 33 -5.91 4.47 18.73
CA SER A 33 -6.24 5.46 19.74
C SER A 33 -5.07 6.41 19.97
N ALA A 34 -5.31 7.52 20.69
CA ALA A 34 -4.23 8.45 21.04
C ALA A 34 -3.09 7.75 21.79
N ALA A 35 -3.40 6.91 22.76
CA ALA A 35 -2.38 6.16 23.50
C ALA A 35 -1.60 5.18 22.62
N GLY A 36 -2.25 4.58 21.60
CA GLY A 36 -1.57 3.72 20.63
C GLY A 36 -0.65 4.51 19.70
N LEU A 37 -1.03 5.71 19.30
CA LEU A 37 -0.17 6.61 18.52
C LEU A 37 1.05 7.04 19.32
N ASP A 38 0.88 7.42 20.60
CA ASP A 38 1.99 7.76 21.48
C ASP A 38 2.95 6.57 21.68
N GLY A 39 2.39 5.37 21.86
CA GLY A 39 3.17 4.14 21.97
C GLY A 39 3.94 3.81 20.68
N PHE A 40 3.33 4.06 19.51
CA PHE A 40 3.98 3.87 18.22
C PHE A 40 5.12 4.88 18.02
N ALA A 41 4.91 6.15 18.35
CA ALA A 41 5.97 7.16 18.31
C ALA A 41 7.15 6.78 19.20
N ALA A 42 6.87 6.38 20.44
CA ALA A 42 7.93 5.91 21.37
C ALA A 42 8.67 4.66 20.84
N TRP A 43 7.95 3.75 20.18
CA TRP A 43 8.58 2.58 19.54
C TRP A 43 9.51 2.99 18.38
N LEU A 44 9.12 3.99 17.58
CA LEU A 44 9.96 4.51 16.50
C LEU A 44 11.21 5.21 17.02
N GLU A 45 11.08 5.96 18.10
CA GLU A 45 12.15 6.76 18.72
C GLU A 45 13.10 5.95 19.62
N ASP A 46 12.85 4.66 19.81
CA ASP A 46 13.74 3.80 20.63
C ASP A 46 15.20 3.85 20.14
N PRO A 47 16.12 4.45 20.91
CA PRO A 47 17.50 4.66 20.47
C PRO A 47 18.26 3.34 20.23
N GLN A 48 17.87 2.28 20.93
CA GLN A 48 18.51 0.97 20.81
C GLN A 48 18.12 0.28 19.49
N ALA A 49 16.92 0.55 19.01
CA ALA A 49 16.42 -0.05 17.78
C ALA A 49 16.85 0.67 16.51
N GLN A 50 17.22 1.96 16.60
CA GLN A 50 17.69 2.79 15.48
C GLN A 50 16.74 2.74 14.26
N ARG A 51 15.46 3.12 14.46
CA ARG A 51 14.41 3.00 13.44
C ARG A 51 14.24 4.25 12.57
N LEU A 52 14.71 5.41 13.01
CA LEU A 52 14.45 6.71 12.37
C LEU A 52 14.91 6.79 10.90
N ASP A 53 16.01 6.12 10.55
CA ASP A 53 16.55 6.12 9.18
C ASP A 53 16.09 4.90 8.34
N VAL A 54 15.14 4.11 8.87
CA VAL A 54 14.71 2.87 8.23
C VAL A 54 13.39 3.10 7.50
N PRO A 55 13.29 2.82 6.19
CA PRO A 55 12.06 3.06 5.43
C PRO A 55 10.91 2.17 5.92
N ALA A 56 9.73 2.79 6.02
CA ALA A 56 8.49 2.15 6.40
C ALA A 56 7.68 1.72 5.16
N TYR A 57 7.14 0.51 5.20
CA TYR A 57 6.20 -0.05 4.23
C TYR A 57 4.89 -0.32 4.97
N LEU A 58 3.82 0.32 4.54
CA LEU A 58 2.49 0.15 5.14
C LEU A 58 1.67 -0.83 4.30
N LEU A 59 1.07 -1.78 4.98
CA LEU A 59 0.08 -2.71 4.44
C LEU A 59 -1.24 -2.42 5.12
N THR A 60 -2.23 -1.98 4.35
CA THR A 60 -3.56 -1.66 4.85
C THR A 60 -4.54 -2.81 4.60
N ASP A 61 -5.28 -3.17 5.64
CA ASP A 61 -6.36 -4.15 5.61
C ASP A 61 -7.63 -3.49 6.16
N LEU A 62 -8.20 -2.64 5.33
CA LEU A 62 -9.31 -1.75 5.67
C LEU A 62 -10.48 -2.05 4.73
N ILE A 63 -11.72 -1.93 5.26
CA ILE A 63 -12.94 -2.13 4.44
C ILE A 63 -13.22 -0.89 3.58
N GLU A 64 -12.71 0.28 3.97
CA GLU A 64 -12.93 1.56 3.32
C GLU A 64 -12.08 1.73 2.06
N GLU A 65 -12.06 0.71 1.22
CA GLU A 65 -11.40 0.72 -0.09
C GLU A 65 -12.44 0.77 -1.22
N ASP A 66 -12.17 1.56 -2.25
CA ASP A 66 -12.96 1.59 -3.49
C ASP A 66 -12.10 1.14 -4.67
N PHE A 67 -12.67 0.29 -5.50
CA PHE A 67 -12.03 -0.26 -6.70
C PHE A 67 -12.94 -0.05 -7.92
N GLN A 68 -12.45 0.65 -8.94
CA GLN A 68 -13.20 0.91 -10.16
C GLN A 68 -12.40 0.49 -11.39
N HIS A 69 -12.95 -0.47 -12.13
CA HIS A 69 -12.43 -0.85 -13.44
C HIS A 69 -12.99 0.06 -14.53
N GLN A 70 -12.10 0.62 -15.36
CA GLN A 70 -12.52 1.48 -16.47
C GLN A 70 -11.71 1.19 -17.74
N LEU A 71 -12.34 1.41 -18.89
CA LEU A 71 -11.69 1.43 -20.20
C LEU A 71 -11.33 2.87 -20.53
N LEU A 72 -10.08 3.12 -20.84
CA LEU A 72 -9.58 4.44 -21.23
C LEU A 72 -8.91 4.37 -22.60
N PRO A 73 -9.05 5.42 -23.44
CA PRO A 73 -8.32 5.50 -24.69
C PRO A 73 -6.81 5.30 -24.46
N HIS A 74 -6.20 4.47 -25.29
CA HIS A 74 -4.76 4.29 -25.22
C HIS A 74 -4.00 5.56 -25.64
N VAL A 75 -3.43 6.26 -24.69
CA VAL A 75 -2.63 7.47 -24.91
C VAL A 75 -1.24 7.30 -24.32
N ARG A 76 -0.21 7.50 -25.15
CA ARG A 76 1.21 7.32 -24.75
C ARG A 76 1.80 8.58 -24.11
N GLY A 77 2.88 8.37 -23.36
CA GLY A 77 3.74 9.44 -22.86
C GLY A 77 3.10 10.34 -21.81
N LYS A 78 3.41 11.63 -21.85
CA LYS A 78 2.95 12.61 -20.86
C LYS A 78 1.42 12.78 -20.86
N ALA A 79 0.79 12.75 -22.04
CA ALA A 79 -0.66 12.90 -22.17
C ALA A 79 -1.42 11.73 -21.53
N GLY A 80 -0.95 10.49 -21.69
CA GLY A 80 -1.53 9.33 -21.03
C GLY A 80 -1.41 9.40 -19.51
N ARG A 81 -0.25 9.79 -19.00
CA ARG A 81 -0.08 10.02 -17.54
C ARG A 81 -1.03 11.11 -17.02
N ALA A 82 -1.13 12.23 -17.73
CA ALA A 82 -2.05 13.30 -17.35
C ALA A 82 -3.52 12.87 -17.37
N LEU A 83 -3.92 12.01 -18.33
CA LEU A 83 -5.25 11.44 -18.38
C LEU A 83 -5.54 10.58 -17.14
N LEU A 84 -4.62 9.68 -16.77
CA LEU A 84 -4.74 8.83 -15.57
C LEU A 84 -4.82 9.67 -14.29
N GLU A 85 -3.93 10.67 -14.13
CA GLU A 85 -3.94 11.54 -12.95
C GLU A 85 -5.25 12.31 -12.83
N ARG A 86 -5.74 12.91 -13.92
CA ARG A 86 -7.02 13.61 -13.93
C ARG A 86 -8.17 12.67 -13.58
N ARG A 87 -8.15 11.43 -14.09
CA ARG A 87 -9.21 10.47 -13.82
C ARG A 87 -9.19 9.99 -12.37
N LYS A 88 -8.04 9.72 -11.79
CA LYS A 88 -7.89 9.44 -10.36
C LYS A 88 -8.49 10.56 -9.49
N LEU A 89 -8.17 11.81 -9.81
CA LEU A 89 -8.69 12.97 -9.11
C LEU A 89 -10.21 13.12 -9.23
N GLN A 90 -10.78 12.77 -10.38
CA GLN A 90 -12.23 12.83 -10.59
C GLN A 90 -12.98 11.76 -9.78
N LEU A 91 -12.40 10.55 -9.70
CA LEU A 91 -13.03 9.42 -9.01
C LEU A 91 -12.87 9.51 -7.48
N HIS A 92 -11.70 9.92 -7.01
CA HIS A 92 -11.32 9.89 -5.60
C HIS A 92 -10.75 11.24 -5.16
N ARG A 93 -11.59 12.28 -5.23
CA ARG A 93 -11.16 13.66 -4.97
C ARG A 93 -10.84 13.90 -3.49
N ASP A 94 -11.53 13.20 -2.59
CA ASP A 94 -11.54 13.47 -1.15
C ASP A 94 -10.47 12.69 -0.35
N THR A 95 -9.60 11.95 -1.05
CA THR A 95 -8.51 11.21 -0.42
C THR A 95 -7.18 11.40 -1.14
N PRO A 96 -6.05 11.55 -0.42
CA PRO A 96 -4.72 11.52 -1.01
C PRO A 96 -4.26 10.09 -1.35
N TYR A 97 -4.85 9.07 -0.71
CA TYR A 97 -4.49 7.65 -0.85
C TYR A 97 -5.23 7.01 -2.02
N ARG A 98 -4.81 7.32 -3.23
CA ARG A 98 -5.40 6.83 -4.48
C ARG A 98 -4.34 6.39 -5.47
N GLY A 99 -4.68 5.39 -6.26
CA GLY A 99 -3.78 4.84 -7.26
C GLY A 99 -4.49 4.37 -8.52
N SER A 100 -3.69 3.88 -9.46
CA SER A 100 -4.20 3.18 -10.63
C SER A 100 -3.19 2.13 -11.09
N ALA A 101 -3.71 1.02 -11.65
CA ALA A 101 -2.92 -0.04 -12.24
C ALA A 101 -3.45 -0.36 -13.64
N LEU A 102 -2.54 -0.50 -14.61
CA LEU A 102 -2.88 -1.01 -15.92
C LEU A 102 -3.02 -2.52 -15.83
N LEU A 103 -4.21 -3.05 -16.09
CA LEU A 103 -4.48 -4.49 -16.08
C LEU A 103 -4.16 -5.14 -17.43
N GLY A 104 -4.29 -4.38 -18.50
CA GLY A 104 -4.09 -4.87 -19.86
C GLY A 104 -4.69 -3.92 -20.89
N ARG A 105 -4.91 -4.45 -22.07
CA ARG A 105 -5.57 -3.76 -23.19
C ARG A 105 -6.62 -4.67 -23.79
N GLU A 106 -7.69 -4.09 -24.30
CA GLU A 106 -8.70 -4.85 -25.05
C GLU A 106 -8.08 -5.48 -26.30
N SER A 107 -8.44 -6.73 -26.56
CA SER A 107 -8.00 -7.48 -27.75
C SER A 107 -8.78 -7.11 -29.01
N THR A 108 -9.95 -6.51 -28.84
CA THR A 108 -10.90 -6.16 -29.92
C THR A 108 -11.34 -4.71 -29.82
N GLY A 109 -11.93 -4.18 -30.85
CA GLY A 109 -12.45 -2.82 -30.89
C GLY A 109 -11.38 -1.75 -30.95
N ARG A 110 -11.46 -0.73 -30.10
CA ARG A 110 -10.56 0.43 -30.07
C ARG A 110 -9.20 0.13 -29.40
N HIS A 111 -9.02 -1.06 -28.85
CA HIS A 111 -7.85 -1.45 -28.07
C HIS A 111 -7.59 -0.49 -26.88
N ASP A 112 -8.66 -0.13 -26.18
CA ASP A 112 -8.60 0.73 -25.01
C ASP A 112 -7.82 0.05 -23.88
N ASP A 113 -7.19 0.85 -23.03
CA ASP A 113 -6.46 0.37 -21.85
C ASP A 113 -7.45 0.03 -20.74
N GLN A 114 -7.32 -1.17 -20.17
CA GLN A 114 -8.07 -1.62 -19.00
C GLN A 114 -7.36 -1.12 -17.75
N VAL A 115 -7.96 -0.21 -17.02
CA VAL A 115 -7.35 0.44 -15.86
C VAL A 115 -8.19 0.16 -14.62
N LEU A 116 -7.52 -0.31 -13.57
CA LEU A 116 -8.09 -0.38 -12.24
C LEU A 116 -7.70 0.89 -11.48
N PHE A 117 -8.68 1.66 -11.06
CA PHE A 117 -8.53 2.76 -10.12
C PHE A 117 -8.88 2.26 -8.72
N PHE A 118 -8.14 2.73 -7.73
CA PHE A 118 -8.37 2.34 -6.34
C PHE A 118 -8.03 3.48 -5.39
N ALA A 119 -8.71 3.50 -4.25
CA ALA A 119 -8.46 4.46 -3.19
C ALA A 119 -8.89 3.94 -1.83
N LEU A 120 -8.26 4.47 -0.78
CA LEU A 120 -8.78 4.42 0.57
C LEU A 120 -9.76 5.57 0.74
N THR A 121 -11.04 5.28 0.95
CA THR A 121 -12.13 6.28 0.98
C THR A 121 -12.20 7.03 2.31
N ASN A 122 -11.70 6.45 3.39
CA ASN A 122 -11.60 7.09 4.70
C ASN A 122 -10.13 7.34 5.09
N PRO A 123 -9.55 8.49 4.71
CA PRO A 123 -8.15 8.79 5.02
C PRO A 123 -7.85 8.92 6.51
N THR A 124 -8.86 9.18 7.36
CA THR A 124 -8.67 9.39 8.81
C THR A 124 -8.15 8.15 9.52
N LEU A 125 -8.35 6.95 8.96
CA LEU A 125 -7.84 5.71 9.53
C LEU A 125 -6.32 5.56 9.37
N LEU A 126 -5.77 6.07 8.27
CA LEU A 126 -4.35 5.94 7.94
C LEU A 126 -3.55 7.19 8.30
N GLN A 127 -4.18 8.36 8.18
CA GLN A 127 -3.51 9.66 8.29
C GLN A 127 -2.73 9.84 9.60
N PRO A 128 -3.25 9.53 10.81
CA PRO A 128 -2.49 9.73 12.05
C PRO A 128 -1.16 8.94 12.08
N TRP A 129 -1.15 7.75 11.51
CA TRP A 129 0.05 6.89 11.46
C TRP A 129 1.09 7.43 10.47
N THR A 130 0.64 7.94 9.31
CA THR A 130 1.53 8.56 8.33
C THR A 130 2.07 9.90 8.81
N GLU A 131 1.27 10.70 9.52
CA GLU A 131 1.71 11.94 10.16
C GLU A 131 2.76 11.70 11.24
N ALA A 132 2.64 10.63 12.04
CA ALA A 132 3.66 10.24 13.02
C ALA A 132 4.99 9.91 12.34
N LEU A 133 4.96 9.17 11.22
CA LEU A 133 6.16 8.87 10.43
C LEU A 133 6.77 10.14 9.82
N GLU A 134 5.94 11.03 9.27
CA GLU A 134 6.38 12.29 8.67
C GLU A 134 7.01 13.22 9.70
N HIS A 135 6.40 13.34 10.89
CA HIS A 135 6.93 14.14 12.00
C HIS A 135 8.34 13.71 12.39
N LEU A 136 8.58 12.41 12.44
CA LEU A 136 9.89 11.82 12.72
C LEU A 136 10.80 11.71 11.47
N ARG A 137 10.35 12.22 10.33
CA ARG A 137 11.08 12.18 9.04
C ARG A 137 11.43 10.78 8.57
N ILE A 138 10.63 9.77 8.95
CA ILE A 138 10.82 8.40 8.50
C ILE A 138 10.27 8.26 7.08
N PRO A 139 11.07 7.80 6.10
CA PRO A 139 10.61 7.69 4.73
C PRO A 139 9.55 6.59 4.58
N VAL A 140 8.38 6.94 4.07
CA VAL A 140 7.36 5.98 3.66
C VAL A 140 7.69 5.48 2.26
N ALA A 141 8.16 4.25 2.15
CA ALA A 141 8.57 3.65 0.88
C ALA A 141 7.38 3.20 0.03
N GLY A 142 6.23 2.93 0.65
CA GLY A 142 5.00 2.61 -0.05
C GLY A 142 3.85 2.27 0.89
N ILE A 143 2.64 2.45 0.37
CA ILE A 143 1.38 2.07 1.02
C ILE A 143 0.70 1.06 0.09
N TYR A 144 0.35 -0.10 0.61
CA TYR A 144 -0.17 -1.23 -0.14
C TYR A 144 -1.46 -1.73 0.49
N SER A 145 -2.45 -2.03 -0.34
CA SER A 145 -3.69 -2.69 0.10
C SER A 145 -3.50 -4.21 0.12
N THR A 146 -3.99 -4.88 1.15
CA THR A 146 -4.04 -6.35 1.22
C THR A 146 -4.88 -6.92 0.08
N SER A 147 -5.98 -6.27 -0.27
CA SER A 147 -6.86 -6.66 -1.38
C SER A 147 -6.10 -6.75 -2.71
N LEU A 148 -5.28 -5.74 -3.03
CA LEU A 148 -4.46 -5.72 -4.24
C LEU A 148 -3.31 -6.74 -4.20
N LEU A 149 -2.65 -6.88 -3.05
CA LEU A 149 -1.54 -7.83 -2.89
C LEU A 149 -2.01 -9.28 -2.91
N SER A 150 -3.21 -9.57 -2.41
CA SER A 150 -3.80 -10.91 -2.43
C SER A 150 -3.91 -11.47 -3.85
N ILE A 151 -4.31 -10.64 -4.82
CA ILE A 151 -4.38 -11.04 -6.23
C ILE A 151 -2.99 -11.44 -6.76
N ALA A 152 -1.97 -10.65 -6.45
CA ALA A 152 -0.60 -10.93 -6.87
C ALA A 152 -0.04 -12.19 -6.18
N LEU A 153 -0.37 -12.39 -4.92
CA LEU A 153 0.03 -13.56 -4.13
C LEU A 153 -0.60 -14.84 -4.68
N VAL A 154 -1.91 -14.85 -4.95
CA VAL A 154 -2.61 -15.99 -5.54
C VAL A 154 -2.01 -16.37 -6.89
N LYS A 155 -1.74 -15.40 -7.76
CA LYS A 155 -1.06 -15.65 -9.05
C LYS A 155 0.31 -16.30 -8.85
N LYS A 156 1.11 -15.80 -7.91
CA LYS A 156 2.44 -16.34 -7.62
C LYS A 156 2.37 -17.77 -7.07
N LEU A 157 1.44 -18.06 -6.17
CA LEU A 157 1.24 -19.40 -5.60
C LEU A 157 0.72 -20.39 -6.65
N ALA A 158 -0.21 -19.99 -7.53
CA ALA A 158 -0.71 -20.81 -8.62
C ALA A 158 0.43 -21.24 -9.57
N LEU A 159 1.29 -20.29 -9.97
CA LEU A 159 2.46 -20.59 -10.81
C LEU A 159 3.45 -21.56 -10.13
N THR A 160 3.61 -21.46 -8.81
CA THR A 160 4.48 -22.37 -8.05
C THR A 160 3.90 -23.79 -8.01
N HIS A 161 2.57 -23.93 -7.90
CA HIS A 161 1.90 -25.25 -7.93
C HIS A 161 1.94 -25.93 -9.30
N GLU A 162 1.90 -25.18 -10.39
CA GLU A 162 2.06 -25.73 -11.74
C GLU A 162 3.47 -26.31 -11.97
N HIS A 163 4.49 -25.62 -11.46
CA HIS A 163 5.89 -26.12 -11.53
C HIS A 163 6.08 -27.43 -10.72
N LEU A 164 5.45 -27.57 -9.57
CA LEU A 164 5.56 -28.76 -8.73
C LEU A 164 4.79 -29.98 -9.29
N ARG A 165 3.89 -29.77 -10.27
CA ARG A 165 3.15 -30.86 -10.94
C ARG A 165 3.81 -31.36 -12.22
N SER A 166 4.82 -30.64 -12.71
CA SER A 166 5.56 -30.97 -13.96
C SER A 166 6.88 -31.72 -13.70
N GLU A 167 7.21 -32.04 -12.47
CA GLU A 167 8.28 -32.95 -12.05
C GLU A 167 7.69 -34.30 -11.57
#